data_cc2c84cb9e1c4801b058b113fe0b25e2
#
_entry.id   cc2c84cb9e1c4801b058b113fe0b25e2
#
_cell.length_a   1.000
_cell.length_b   1.000
_cell.length_c   1.000
_cell.angle_alpha   90.00
_cell.angle_beta   90.00
_cell.angle_gamma   90.00
#
_symmetry.space_group_name_H-M   'P 1'
#
loop_
_entity.id
_entity.type
_entity.pdbx_description
1 polymer ?
#
loop_
_entity_poly.entity_id
_entity_poly.type
_entity_poly.pdbx_seq_one_letter_code
_entity_poly.pdbx_strand_id
1 'polypeptide(L)'
;MKDRLDDLEQARQSVSPNVPYSVSQRYTLAHHMVTTAFAIDGYRVVRVLGVVRGITVRSRSIFGTLGGALHTIVGGNITAFTRLCETTRAEAFEIMIQHASEIGANAVIGMRYDATEVMSGVSEVLAYGTAVIVEPIE
;
A
#
# COMPACT_ATOMS: atom_id res chain seq x y z
N MET A 1 -17.14 14.62 -18.60
CA MET A 1 -15.96 13.74 -18.72
C MET A 1 -14.65 14.51 -18.72
N LYS A 2 -14.53 15.58 -19.46
CA LYS A 2 -13.33 16.45 -19.47
C LYS A 2 -13.07 17.08 -18.10
N ASP A 3 -14.07 17.64 -17.45
CA ASP A 3 -13.96 18.28 -16.14
C ASP A 3 -13.48 17.33 -15.05
N ARG A 4 -13.93 16.07 -15.08
CA ARG A 4 -13.50 15.04 -14.13
C ARG A 4 -12.04 14.63 -14.32
N LEU A 5 -11.56 14.69 -15.55
CA LEU A 5 -10.15 14.40 -15.85
C LEU A 5 -9.25 15.55 -15.38
N ASP A 6 -9.72 16.78 -15.54
CA ASP A 6 -9.00 17.98 -15.09
C ASP A 6 -8.91 18.01 -13.56
N ASP A 7 -9.99 17.65 -12.85
CA ASP A 7 -10.01 17.52 -11.40
C ASP A 7 -9.01 16.45 -10.91
N LEU A 8 -8.91 15.32 -11.63
CA LEU A 8 -7.99 14.24 -11.31
C LEU A 8 -6.52 14.63 -11.57
N GLU A 9 -6.27 15.42 -12.59
CA GLU A 9 -4.93 15.96 -12.86
C GLU A 9 -4.50 16.97 -11.82
N GLN A 10 -5.43 17.83 -11.38
CA GLN A 10 -5.17 18.76 -10.28
C GLN A 10 -4.90 18.02 -8.98
N ALA A 11 -5.70 17.00 -8.66
CA ALA A 11 -5.48 16.15 -7.48
C ALA A 11 -4.10 15.47 -7.52
N ARG A 12 -3.69 14.98 -8.68
CA ARG A 12 -2.38 14.37 -8.89
C ARG A 12 -1.23 15.37 -8.68
N GLN A 13 -1.41 16.62 -9.12
CA GLN A 13 -0.39 17.66 -8.99
C GLN A 13 -0.29 18.21 -7.55
N SER A 14 -1.36 18.10 -6.78
CA SER A 14 -1.41 18.58 -5.39
C SER A 14 -0.71 17.66 -4.40
N VAL A 15 -0.47 16.41 -4.78
CA VAL A 15 0.21 15.43 -3.92
C VAL A 15 1.72 15.63 -4.03
N SER A 16 2.33 16.15 -2.98
CA SER A 16 3.78 16.30 -2.91
C SER A 16 4.45 14.93 -2.81
N PRO A 17 5.40 14.62 -3.70
CA PRO A 17 6.10 13.34 -3.66
C PRO A 17 6.97 13.16 -2.41
N ASN A 18 7.21 14.22 -1.66
CA ASN A 18 8.09 14.22 -0.49
C ASN A 18 7.33 14.17 0.85
N VAL A 19 6.00 14.16 0.83
CA VAL A 19 5.21 14.05 2.07
C VAL A 19 4.96 12.58 2.37
N PRO A 20 5.33 12.09 3.55
CA PRO A 20 5.02 10.72 3.95
C PRO A 20 3.50 10.53 4.04
N TYR A 21 2.99 9.51 3.41
CA TYR A 21 1.59 9.14 3.54
C TYR A 21 1.32 8.55 4.93
N SER A 22 0.24 8.98 5.54
CA SER A 22 -0.23 8.46 6.83
C SER A 22 -1.63 7.88 6.70
N VAL A 23 -1.96 6.92 7.52
CA VAL A 23 -3.27 6.22 7.50
C VAL A 23 -4.38 7.04 8.16
N SER A 24 -4.21 8.34 8.30
CA SER A 24 -5.13 9.20 9.05
C SER A 24 -6.37 9.66 8.28
N GLN A 25 -6.41 9.47 6.98
CA GLN A 25 -7.52 9.95 6.14
C GLN A 25 -8.43 8.80 5.70
N ARG A 26 -9.72 9.11 5.58
CA ARG A 26 -10.67 8.18 4.96
C ARG A 26 -10.49 8.22 3.44
N TYR A 27 -10.31 7.07 2.84
CA TYR A 27 -10.17 6.92 1.41
C TYR A 27 -11.33 6.11 0.83
N THR A 28 -11.60 6.36 -0.43
CA THR A 28 -12.76 5.81 -1.13
C THR A 28 -12.46 4.55 -1.94
N LEU A 29 -11.18 4.22 -2.14
CA LEU A 29 -10.80 3.06 -2.92
C LEU A 29 -11.02 1.78 -2.11
N ALA A 30 -11.83 0.88 -2.66
CA ALA A 30 -12.18 -0.37 -2.00
C ALA A 30 -11.07 -1.43 -2.17
N HIS A 31 -10.83 -2.23 -1.13
CA HIS A 31 -9.79 -3.27 -1.13
C HIS A 31 -9.96 -4.29 -2.27
N HIS A 32 -11.20 -4.64 -2.64
CA HIS A 32 -11.46 -5.57 -3.74
C HIS A 32 -11.12 -5.01 -5.13
N MET A 33 -10.85 -3.70 -5.21
CA MET A 33 -10.39 -3.04 -6.43
C MET A 33 -8.86 -2.96 -6.51
N VAL A 34 -8.16 -3.67 -5.64
CA VAL A 34 -6.71 -3.84 -5.68
C VAL A 34 -6.41 -5.29 -6.06
N THR A 35 -5.58 -5.49 -7.05
CA THR A 35 -5.23 -6.83 -7.55
C THR A 35 -3.77 -6.93 -7.93
N THR A 36 -3.22 -8.13 -7.80
CA THR A 36 -1.89 -8.46 -8.33
C THR A 36 -1.92 -8.75 -9.83
N ALA A 37 -3.10 -8.98 -10.41
CA ALA A 37 -3.29 -9.11 -11.86
C ALA A 37 -3.16 -7.76 -12.56
N PHE A 38 -3.00 -7.78 -13.87
CA PHE A 38 -2.93 -6.58 -14.70
C PHE A 38 -4.29 -6.14 -15.26
N ALA A 39 -5.35 -6.80 -14.84
CA ALA A 39 -6.73 -6.48 -15.18
C ALA A 39 -7.65 -6.84 -14.03
N ILE A 40 -8.81 -6.21 -13.97
CA ILE A 40 -9.88 -6.52 -13.04
C ILE A 40 -11.07 -7.03 -13.84
N ASP A 41 -11.55 -8.22 -13.49
CA ASP A 41 -12.67 -8.85 -14.17
C ASP A 41 -13.92 -7.96 -14.14
N GLY A 42 -14.55 -7.80 -15.28
CA GLY A 42 -15.73 -6.97 -15.44
C GLY A 42 -15.46 -5.48 -15.60
N TYR A 43 -14.18 -5.07 -15.61
CA TYR A 43 -13.76 -3.67 -15.75
C TYR A 43 -12.75 -3.51 -16.87
N ARG A 44 -12.72 -2.32 -17.45
CA ARG A 44 -11.67 -1.91 -18.38
C ARG A 44 -10.91 -0.71 -17.82
N VAL A 45 -9.61 -0.66 -18.03
CA VAL A 45 -8.80 0.49 -17.71
C VAL A 45 -9.04 1.59 -18.75
N VAL A 46 -9.50 2.73 -18.29
CA VAL A 46 -9.70 3.92 -19.16
C VAL A 46 -8.58 4.91 -19.02
N ARG A 47 -7.85 4.87 -17.90
CA ARG A 47 -6.70 5.75 -17.66
C ARG A 47 -5.71 5.14 -16.68
N VAL A 48 -4.43 5.27 -16.98
CA VAL A 48 -3.32 4.96 -16.08
C VAL A 48 -2.87 6.26 -15.40
N LEU A 49 -2.88 6.28 -14.07
CA LEU A 49 -2.48 7.45 -13.29
C LEU A 49 -1.01 7.41 -12.86
N GLY A 50 -0.44 6.22 -12.77
CA GLY A 50 0.96 6.02 -12.46
C GLY A 50 1.19 5.08 -11.28
N VAL A 51 2.43 4.98 -10.85
CA VAL A 51 2.83 4.11 -9.74
C VAL A 51 2.47 4.73 -8.41
N VAL A 52 1.86 3.94 -7.56
CA VAL A 52 1.56 4.28 -6.16
C VAL A 52 2.27 3.31 -5.24
N ARG A 53 2.57 3.76 -4.03
CA ARG A 53 3.27 2.96 -3.04
C ARG A 53 2.87 3.31 -1.63
N GLY A 54 3.07 2.35 -0.74
CA GLY A 54 3.06 2.54 0.70
C GLY A 54 4.31 1.92 1.30
N ILE A 55 4.96 2.62 2.20
CA ILE A 55 6.19 2.18 2.84
C ILE A 55 5.98 2.15 4.35
N THR A 56 6.39 1.05 4.97
CA THR A 56 6.44 0.91 6.42
C THR A 56 7.84 0.46 6.82
N VAL A 57 8.45 1.18 7.75
CA VAL A 57 9.79 0.86 8.26
C VAL A 57 9.66 0.35 9.68
N ARG A 58 10.32 -0.75 9.98
CA ARG A 58 10.42 -1.33 11.33
C ARG A 58 11.87 -1.43 11.76
N SER A 59 12.14 -0.95 12.96
CA SER A 59 13.46 -1.03 13.56
C SER A 59 13.61 -2.27 14.43
N ARG A 60 14.86 -2.70 14.63
CA ARG A 60 15.20 -3.81 15.51
C ARG A 60 14.74 -3.60 16.96
N SER A 61 14.58 -2.34 17.42
CA SER A 61 14.08 -2.05 18.76
C SER A 61 12.63 -2.49 18.98
N ILE A 62 11.78 -2.43 17.95
CA ILE A 62 10.42 -2.97 17.99
C ILE A 62 10.47 -4.50 17.98
N PHE A 63 11.31 -5.09 17.16
CA PHE A 63 11.61 -6.53 17.19
C PHE A 63 12.31 -6.96 18.48
N GLY A 64 13.14 -6.09 19.09
CA GLY A 64 13.84 -6.35 20.34
C GLY A 64 12.90 -6.49 21.53
N THR A 65 11.84 -5.70 21.61
CA THR A 65 10.81 -5.84 22.65
C THR A 65 10.02 -7.13 22.45
N LEU A 66 9.75 -7.52 21.21
CA LEU A 66 9.21 -8.82 20.86
C LEU A 66 10.27 -9.94 20.92
N GLY A 67 11.54 -9.63 20.61
CA GLY A 67 12.67 -10.55 20.69
C GLY A 67 13.00 -10.98 22.12
N GLY A 68 12.82 -10.12 23.10
CA GLY A 68 12.88 -10.51 24.52
C GLY A 68 11.78 -11.49 24.89
N ALA A 69 10.58 -11.31 24.37
CA ALA A 69 9.47 -12.27 24.49
C ALA A 69 9.71 -13.55 23.69
N LEU A 70 10.36 -13.46 22.53
CA LEU A 70 10.73 -14.61 21.69
C LEU A 70 11.83 -15.48 22.30
N HIS A 71 12.78 -14.89 23.05
CA HIS A 71 13.80 -15.62 23.79
C HIS A 71 13.25 -16.43 24.95
N THR A 72 12.15 -16.00 25.54
CA THR A 72 11.47 -16.68 26.64
C THR A 72 10.48 -17.74 26.18
N ILE A 73 10.12 -17.77 24.89
CA ILE A 73 9.10 -18.67 24.35
C ILE A 73 9.72 -19.50 23.21
N VAL A 74 10.46 -20.53 23.60
CA VAL A 74 10.98 -21.51 22.66
C VAL A 74 9.80 -22.31 22.10
N GLY A 75 9.55 -22.21 20.79
CA GLY A 75 8.68 -23.09 20.02
C GLY A 75 7.24 -22.66 19.81
N GLY A 76 6.75 -21.51 20.35
CA GLY A 76 5.34 -21.13 20.21
C GLY A 76 5.04 -19.78 19.54
N ASN A 77 6.05 -18.98 19.22
CA ASN A 77 5.85 -17.58 18.85
C ASN A 77 6.11 -17.22 17.40
N ILE A 78 6.13 -18.18 16.53
CA ILE A 78 5.95 -17.98 15.10
C ILE A 78 4.65 -17.21 14.85
N THR A 79 3.60 -17.47 15.63
CA THR A 79 2.30 -16.77 15.52
C THR A 79 2.41 -15.27 15.82
N ALA A 80 3.14 -14.86 16.87
CA ALA A 80 3.36 -13.44 17.18
C ALA A 80 4.18 -12.75 16.08
N PHE A 81 5.18 -13.44 15.55
CA PHE A 81 5.98 -12.96 14.43
C PHE A 81 5.15 -12.80 13.16
N THR A 82 4.31 -13.77 12.86
CA THR A 82 3.38 -13.75 11.74
C THR A 82 2.43 -12.56 11.85
N ARG A 83 1.85 -12.32 13.02
CA ARG A 83 0.98 -11.15 13.27
C ARG A 83 1.69 -9.83 13.03
N LEU A 84 2.96 -9.71 13.45
CA LEU A 84 3.76 -8.51 13.22
C LEU A 84 3.98 -8.28 11.73
N CYS A 85 4.33 -9.32 11.00
CA CYS A 85 4.52 -9.26 9.54
C CYS A 85 3.21 -8.90 8.83
N GLU A 86 2.11 -9.52 9.22
CA GLU A 86 0.78 -9.22 8.66
C GLU A 86 0.38 -7.76 8.94
N THR A 87 0.56 -7.28 10.16
CA THR A 87 0.27 -5.89 10.53
C THR A 87 1.12 -4.91 9.72
N THR A 88 2.40 -5.18 9.57
CA THR A 88 3.33 -4.34 8.81
C THR A 88 2.96 -4.27 7.33
N ARG A 89 2.59 -5.40 6.74
CA ARG A 89 2.14 -5.46 5.35
C ARG A 89 0.79 -4.78 5.16
N ALA A 90 -0.14 -4.96 6.09
CA ALA A 90 -1.43 -4.29 6.06
C ALA A 90 -1.26 -2.76 6.13
N GLU A 91 -0.38 -2.26 6.96
CA GLU A 91 -0.08 -0.82 7.03
C GLU A 91 0.48 -0.28 5.71
N ALA A 92 1.46 -0.96 5.11
CA ALA A 92 2.02 -0.57 3.83
C ALA A 92 0.95 -0.57 2.72
N PHE A 93 0.08 -1.56 2.73
CA PHE A 93 -1.06 -1.67 1.81
C PHE A 93 -2.04 -0.50 1.96
N GLU A 94 -2.42 -0.16 3.19
CA GLU A 94 -3.34 0.97 3.47
C GLU A 94 -2.74 2.31 3.04
N ILE A 95 -1.44 2.51 3.25
CA ILE A 95 -0.75 3.72 2.80
C ILE A 95 -0.75 3.80 1.26
N MET A 96 -0.54 2.68 0.57
CA MET A 96 -0.63 2.61 -0.89
C MET A 96 -2.05 2.95 -1.38
N ILE A 97 -3.09 2.42 -0.74
CA ILE A 97 -4.49 2.72 -1.07
C ILE A 97 -4.78 4.20 -0.87
N GLN A 98 -4.31 4.77 0.23
CA GLN A 98 -4.47 6.20 0.48
C GLN A 98 -3.83 7.03 -0.62
N HIS A 99 -2.60 6.71 -1.01
CA HIS A 99 -1.92 7.36 -2.12
C HIS A 99 -2.73 7.26 -3.43
N ALA A 100 -3.21 6.07 -3.75
CA ALA A 100 -4.04 5.86 -4.94
C ALA A 100 -5.34 6.68 -4.90
N SER A 101 -6.00 6.73 -3.74
CA SER A 101 -7.23 7.51 -3.56
C SER A 101 -6.99 9.02 -3.71
N GLU A 102 -5.89 9.52 -3.17
CA GLU A 102 -5.54 10.95 -3.24
C GLU A 102 -5.26 11.43 -4.66
N ILE A 103 -4.74 10.57 -5.53
CA ILE A 103 -4.54 10.90 -6.94
C ILE A 103 -5.76 10.57 -7.82
N GLY A 104 -6.87 10.15 -7.22
CA GLY A 104 -8.15 9.95 -7.90
C GLY A 104 -8.35 8.58 -8.53
N ALA A 105 -7.54 7.60 -8.18
CA ALA A 105 -7.71 6.23 -8.66
C ALA A 105 -8.95 5.56 -8.05
N ASN A 106 -9.57 4.66 -8.80
CA ASN A 106 -10.60 3.76 -8.28
C ASN A 106 -10.18 2.29 -8.30
N ALA A 107 -8.96 2.01 -8.75
CA ALA A 107 -8.37 0.67 -8.73
C ALA A 107 -6.85 0.73 -8.73
N VAL A 108 -6.22 -0.35 -8.27
CA VAL A 108 -4.78 -0.57 -8.37
C VAL A 108 -4.56 -1.96 -8.99
N ILE A 109 -3.80 -2.02 -10.06
CA ILE A 109 -3.44 -3.25 -10.75
C ILE A 109 -1.94 -3.53 -10.60
N GLY A 110 -1.56 -4.80 -10.81
CA GLY A 110 -0.15 -5.21 -10.76
C GLY A 110 0.49 -5.01 -9.39
N MET A 111 -0.28 -5.05 -8.32
CA MET A 111 0.20 -4.81 -6.97
C MET A 111 1.20 -5.89 -6.54
N ARG A 112 2.24 -5.47 -5.85
CA ARG A 112 3.30 -6.32 -5.29
C ARG A 112 3.72 -5.83 -3.90
N TYR A 113 4.32 -6.72 -3.15
CA TYR A 113 5.07 -6.39 -1.94
C TYR A 113 6.55 -6.69 -2.14
N ASP A 114 7.38 -5.83 -1.59
CA ASP A 114 8.80 -6.08 -1.38
C ASP A 114 9.15 -5.84 0.08
N ALA A 115 10.12 -6.60 0.59
CA ALA A 115 10.68 -6.39 1.91
C ALA A 115 12.20 -6.36 1.79
N THR A 116 12.81 -5.32 2.33
CA THR A 116 14.25 -5.10 2.21
C THR A 116 14.84 -4.64 3.54
N GLU A 117 15.97 -5.21 3.93
CA GLU A 117 16.76 -4.67 5.01
C GLU A 117 17.58 -3.48 4.48
N VAL A 118 17.21 -2.26 4.91
CA VAL A 118 17.83 -1.01 4.42
C VAL A 118 19.10 -0.65 5.18
N MET A 119 19.22 -1.13 6.41
CA MET A 119 20.43 -1.10 7.24
C MET A 119 20.32 -2.18 8.30
N SER A 120 21.40 -2.46 9.01
CA SER A 120 21.39 -3.49 10.05
C SER A 120 20.28 -3.27 11.07
N GLY A 121 19.36 -4.21 11.17
CA GLY A 121 18.23 -4.19 12.09
C GLY A 121 17.09 -3.25 11.71
N VAL A 122 17.07 -2.71 10.49
CA VAL A 122 16.00 -1.86 9.98
C VAL A 122 15.48 -2.44 8.66
N SER A 123 14.22 -2.83 8.65
CA SER A 123 13.56 -3.39 7.48
C SER A 123 12.46 -2.47 6.95
N GLU A 124 12.37 -2.40 5.64
CA GLU A 124 11.31 -1.72 4.91
C GLU A 124 10.37 -2.74 4.31
N VAL A 125 9.06 -2.50 4.42
CA VAL A 125 8.04 -3.19 3.63
C VAL A 125 7.44 -2.17 2.68
N LEU A 126 7.49 -2.49 1.40
CA LEU A 126 6.96 -1.69 0.30
C LEU A 126 5.77 -2.42 -0.30
N ALA A 127 4.61 -1.77 -0.34
CA ALA A 127 3.48 -2.15 -1.19
C ALA A 127 3.43 -1.18 -2.37
N TYR A 128 3.36 -1.67 -3.59
CA TYR A 128 3.31 -0.80 -4.78
C TYR A 128 2.46 -1.42 -5.88
N GLY A 129 2.01 -0.59 -6.77
CA GLY A 129 1.21 -1.00 -7.91
C GLY A 129 0.94 0.17 -8.84
N THR A 130 0.11 -0.07 -9.85
CA THR A 130 -0.29 0.94 -10.82
C THR A 130 -1.70 1.42 -10.51
N ALA A 131 -1.82 2.68 -10.14
CA ALA A 131 -3.11 3.33 -9.94
C ALA A 131 -3.77 3.61 -11.29
N VAL A 132 -5.04 3.23 -11.41
CA VAL A 132 -5.81 3.34 -12.64
C VAL A 132 -7.22 3.83 -12.35
N ILE A 133 -7.84 4.37 -13.39
CA ILE A 133 -9.30 4.54 -13.44
C ILE A 133 -9.85 3.44 -14.31
N VAL A 134 -10.81 2.70 -13.78
CA VAL A 134 -11.52 1.64 -14.47
C VAL A 134 -13.00 1.97 -14.57
N GLU A 135 -13.64 1.44 -15.60
CA GLU A 135 -15.08 1.50 -15.80
C GLU A 135 -15.64 0.10 -16.02
N PRO A 136 -16.88 -0.19 -15.58
CA PRO A 136 -17.51 -1.48 -15.86
C PRO A 136 -17.61 -1.74 -17.36
N ILE A 137 -17.40 -2.98 -17.75
CA ILE A 137 -17.65 -3.46 -19.10
C ILE A 137 -19.14 -3.77 -19.19
N GLU A 138 -19.84 -3.16 -20.12
CA GLU A 138 -21.23 -3.43 -20.40
C GLU A 138 -21.43 -4.72 -21.22
#